data_26cb8907ec13399de8051025a317e9b4
#
_entry.id   26cb8907ec13399de8051025a317e9b4
#
_cell.length_a   1.000
_cell.length_b   1.000
_cell.length_c   1.000
_cell.angle_alpha   90.00
_cell.angle_beta   90.00
_cell.angle_gamma   90.00
#
_symmetry.space_group_name_H-M   'P 1'
#
loop_
_entity.id
_entity.type
_entity.pdbx_description
1 polymer ?
#
loop_
_entity_poly.entity_id
_entity_poly.type
_entity_poly.pdbx_seq_one_letter_code
_entity_poly.pdbx_strand_id
1 'polypeptide(L)'
;MEEKSMFGPENREELTTKGYTVVRDVLSNEECDNCIQQYQRWLQEFPQDVFPPSMHSLISQFNTGHMEPTWFVRLKAKSVFAKLWQTSKLLTSIDAIAIGRPPEDGEESFAEPNKSWLHVDQNASRVGLHAVQGGVYLEEACEDDWTLEVLEGSHCYFEEFFEGRQDAARISELNIFYKLTEDDVKFYGGKGCQKIRVSVPKGGIVLWDSRLVHANARPRKDRKHPGLWRYVVFVSMTPAHWASETDMAKKRYAYNNVVMTSHWSSQGVKTHGSGLSISGLPTKIPEIATTNEAKELAGMVRYDFEDGKSNGPQKPTWKASKNAITFTRANVYTVCFVLCQVLIVIVAYLFNLF
;
A
#
# COMPACT_ATOMS: atom_id res chain seq x y z
N MET A 1 -26.64 -5.68 -22.58
CA MET A 1 -25.37 -4.91 -22.61
C MET A 1 -24.31 -5.83 -22.03
N GLU A 2 -23.39 -6.30 -22.86
CA GLU A 2 -22.22 -7.04 -22.36
C GLU A 2 -21.45 -6.09 -21.45
N GLU A 3 -21.24 -6.52 -20.21
CA GLU A 3 -20.40 -5.82 -19.23
C GLU A 3 -18.99 -5.75 -19.80
N LYS A 4 -18.59 -4.56 -20.28
CA LYS A 4 -17.26 -4.33 -20.82
C LYS A 4 -16.25 -4.78 -19.75
N SER A 5 -15.52 -5.85 -20.02
CA SER A 5 -14.57 -6.43 -19.07
C SER A 5 -13.47 -5.40 -18.79
N MET A 6 -13.54 -4.73 -17.62
CA MET A 6 -12.55 -3.74 -17.21
C MET A 6 -11.15 -4.36 -17.07
N PHE A 7 -11.03 -5.57 -16.55
CA PHE A 7 -9.77 -6.31 -16.42
C PHE A 7 -9.84 -7.57 -17.29
N GLY A 8 -8.93 -7.69 -18.23
CA GLY A 8 -8.92 -8.76 -19.24
C GLY A 8 -7.62 -9.54 -19.33
N PRO A 9 -7.51 -10.44 -20.34
CA PRO A 9 -6.30 -11.23 -20.58
C PRO A 9 -5.05 -10.37 -20.82
N GLU A 10 -5.18 -9.27 -21.56
CA GLU A 10 -4.07 -8.34 -21.83
C GLU A 10 -3.50 -7.75 -20.53
N ASN A 11 -4.36 -7.31 -19.61
CA ASN A 11 -3.93 -6.80 -18.31
C ASN A 11 -3.19 -7.87 -17.50
N ARG A 12 -3.62 -9.12 -17.59
CA ARG A 12 -2.96 -10.24 -16.92
C ARG A 12 -1.58 -10.53 -17.53
N GLU A 13 -1.46 -10.49 -18.85
CA GLU A 13 -0.19 -10.64 -19.55
C GLU A 13 0.78 -9.51 -19.18
N GLU A 14 0.33 -8.27 -19.17
CA GLU A 14 1.14 -7.13 -18.75
C GLU A 14 1.62 -7.25 -17.30
N LEU A 15 0.75 -7.62 -16.35
CA LEU A 15 1.15 -7.89 -14.97
C LEU A 15 2.21 -8.99 -14.88
N THR A 16 2.12 -10.02 -15.73
CA THR A 16 3.07 -11.14 -15.73
C THR A 16 4.41 -10.75 -16.33
N THR A 17 4.41 -9.94 -17.39
CA THR A 17 5.62 -9.61 -18.16
C THR A 17 6.27 -8.32 -17.71
N LYS A 18 5.47 -7.27 -17.48
CA LYS A 18 5.93 -5.93 -17.09
C LYS A 18 5.93 -5.71 -15.58
N GLY A 19 5.08 -6.43 -14.84
CA GLY A 19 4.86 -6.27 -13.41
C GLY A 19 3.81 -5.20 -13.07
N TYR A 20 3.23 -4.53 -14.05
CA TYR A 20 2.15 -3.56 -13.89
C TYR A 20 1.22 -3.56 -15.10
N THR A 21 0.02 -3.01 -14.91
CA THR A 21 -0.96 -2.77 -15.98
C THR A 21 -1.88 -1.61 -15.64
N VAL A 22 -2.54 -1.02 -16.64
CA VAL A 22 -3.52 0.06 -16.46
C VAL A 22 -4.88 -0.42 -16.95
N VAL A 23 -5.88 -0.36 -16.05
CA VAL A 23 -7.27 -0.66 -16.37
C VAL A 23 -8.05 0.65 -16.43
N ARG A 24 -8.77 0.89 -17.51
CA ARG A 24 -9.53 2.12 -17.76
C ARG A 24 -10.95 2.03 -17.19
N ASP A 25 -11.60 3.17 -17.04
CA ASP A 25 -13.04 3.29 -16.81
C ASP A 25 -13.54 2.56 -15.53
N VAL A 26 -12.72 2.59 -14.45
CA VAL A 26 -13.12 2.08 -13.12
C VAL A 26 -14.14 3.02 -12.48
N LEU A 27 -13.93 4.33 -12.66
CA LEU A 27 -14.87 5.38 -12.31
C LEU A 27 -15.20 6.23 -13.54
N SER A 28 -16.39 6.81 -13.56
CA SER A 28 -16.74 7.86 -14.52
C SER A 28 -16.05 9.18 -14.16
N ASN A 29 -15.98 10.10 -15.11
CA ASN A 29 -15.43 11.44 -14.85
C ASN A 29 -16.22 12.18 -13.76
N GLU A 30 -17.55 12.08 -13.77
CA GLU A 30 -18.43 12.67 -12.75
C GLU A 30 -18.15 12.09 -11.35
N GLU A 31 -17.96 10.77 -11.23
CA GLU A 31 -17.60 10.11 -9.97
C GLU A 31 -16.24 10.60 -9.46
N CYS A 32 -15.26 10.77 -10.36
CA CYS A 32 -13.96 11.33 -10.04
C CYS A 32 -14.08 12.75 -9.52
N ASP A 33 -14.81 13.61 -10.23
CA ASP A 33 -14.98 15.01 -9.85
C ASP A 33 -15.67 15.15 -8.48
N ASN A 34 -16.67 14.33 -8.22
CA ASN A 34 -17.34 14.29 -6.92
C ASN A 34 -16.38 13.88 -5.78
N CYS A 35 -15.50 12.92 -6.01
CA CYS A 35 -14.49 12.52 -5.04
C CYS A 35 -13.45 13.64 -4.82
N ILE A 36 -12.97 14.27 -5.90
CA ILE A 36 -12.02 15.38 -5.82
C ILE A 36 -12.60 16.53 -5.01
N GLN A 37 -13.87 16.93 -5.26
CA GLN A 37 -14.54 17.98 -4.49
C GLN A 37 -14.61 17.66 -2.99
N GLN A 38 -14.80 16.40 -2.62
CA GLN A 38 -14.81 15.98 -1.21
C GLN A 38 -13.41 16.10 -0.59
N TYR A 39 -12.35 15.72 -1.30
CA TYR A 39 -10.98 15.91 -0.84
C TYR A 39 -10.59 17.39 -0.76
N GLN A 40 -11.03 18.22 -1.71
CA GLN A 40 -10.79 19.65 -1.66
C GLN A 40 -11.47 20.31 -0.46
N ARG A 41 -12.71 19.93 -0.15
CA ARG A 41 -13.39 20.37 1.09
C ARG A 41 -12.63 19.96 2.34
N TRP A 42 -12.14 18.73 2.39
CA TRP A 42 -11.32 18.26 3.51
C TRP A 42 -10.00 19.05 3.63
N LEU A 43 -9.35 19.40 2.53
CA LEU A 43 -8.14 20.23 2.56
C LEU A 43 -8.40 21.63 3.11
N GLN A 44 -9.62 22.18 2.97
CA GLN A 44 -10.02 23.48 3.53
C GLN A 44 -10.19 23.46 5.04
N GLU A 45 -10.27 22.28 5.69
CA GLU A 45 -10.28 22.16 7.16
C GLU A 45 -8.90 22.44 7.79
N PHE A 46 -7.83 22.44 6.99
CA PHE A 46 -6.50 22.80 7.45
C PHE A 46 -6.37 24.33 7.55
N PRO A 47 -5.57 24.85 8.49
CA PRO A 47 -5.28 26.29 8.53
C PRO A 47 -4.79 26.80 7.17
N GLN A 48 -5.06 28.08 6.90
CA GLN A 48 -4.63 28.71 5.66
C GLN A 48 -3.13 28.46 5.45
N ASP A 49 -2.76 28.11 4.22
CA ASP A 49 -1.37 27.79 3.78
C ASP A 49 -0.74 26.54 4.41
N VAL A 50 -1.51 25.76 5.19
CA VAL A 50 -1.03 24.48 5.72
C VAL A 50 -1.52 23.33 4.86
N PHE A 51 -0.59 22.60 4.25
CA PHE A 51 -0.88 21.35 3.53
C PHE A 51 -0.63 20.15 4.45
N PRO A 52 -1.46 19.09 4.39
CA PRO A 52 -1.22 17.89 5.21
C PRO A 52 0.17 17.32 4.96
N PRO A 53 0.90 16.92 6.02
CA PRO A 53 2.19 16.24 5.87
C PRO A 53 2.07 15.07 4.90
N SER A 54 2.93 15.05 3.91
CA SER A 54 2.94 14.01 2.88
C SER A 54 4.36 13.57 2.56
N MET A 55 4.51 12.30 2.15
CA MET A 55 5.76 11.76 1.64
C MET A 55 5.57 11.38 0.18
N HIS A 56 6.20 12.11 -0.74
CA HIS A 56 6.01 11.92 -2.18
C HIS A 56 4.53 11.93 -2.60
N SER A 57 3.78 12.91 -2.13
CA SER A 57 2.32 13.06 -2.23
C SER A 57 1.47 12.05 -1.44
N LEU A 58 2.07 11.03 -0.82
CA LEU A 58 1.35 10.03 -0.02
C LEU A 58 0.95 10.62 1.33
N ILE A 59 -0.34 10.60 1.64
CA ILE A 59 -0.91 11.00 2.93
C ILE A 59 -1.40 9.72 3.64
N SER A 60 -0.61 9.23 4.60
CA SER A 60 -0.89 8.03 5.40
C SER A 60 -1.35 8.35 6.81
N GLN A 61 -1.89 9.53 7.02
CA GLN A 61 -2.36 10.06 8.30
C GLN A 61 -3.82 10.49 8.19
N PHE A 62 -4.36 11.09 9.26
CA PHE A 62 -5.69 11.69 9.29
C PHE A 62 -6.83 10.71 8.97
N ASN A 63 -6.62 9.41 9.16
CA ASN A 63 -7.59 8.35 8.87
C ASN A 63 -8.18 8.43 7.45
N THR A 64 -7.40 8.94 6.48
CA THR A 64 -7.84 9.17 5.09
C THR A 64 -8.37 7.91 4.42
N GLY A 65 -7.92 6.73 4.84
CA GLY A 65 -8.46 5.45 4.39
C GLY A 65 -9.93 5.20 4.77
N HIS A 66 -10.47 5.97 5.72
CA HIS A 66 -11.88 5.89 6.14
C HIS A 66 -12.76 7.04 5.63
N MET A 67 -12.23 7.94 4.82
CA MET A 67 -13.04 8.97 4.19
C MET A 67 -14.09 8.36 3.25
N GLU A 68 -15.22 9.02 3.10
CA GLU A 68 -16.31 8.56 2.23
C GLU A 68 -15.85 8.37 0.76
N PRO A 69 -15.14 9.33 0.12
CA PRO A 69 -14.65 9.13 -1.24
C PRO A 69 -13.64 7.99 -1.34
N THR A 70 -12.82 7.73 -0.30
CA THR A 70 -11.89 6.60 -0.28
C THR A 70 -12.63 5.26 -0.27
N TRP A 71 -13.70 5.12 0.52
CA TRP A 71 -14.53 3.94 0.52
C TRP A 71 -15.31 3.75 -0.78
N PHE A 72 -15.83 4.83 -1.35
CA PHE A 72 -16.53 4.81 -2.64
C PHE A 72 -15.61 4.22 -3.74
N VAL A 73 -14.41 4.77 -3.87
CA VAL A 73 -13.40 4.32 -4.86
C VAL A 73 -13.03 2.85 -4.62
N ARG A 74 -12.85 2.45 -3.36
CA ARG A 74 -12.51 1.07 -3.00
C ARG A 74 -13.60 0.08 -3.41
N LEU A 75 -14.86 0.41 -3.18
CA LEU A 75 -15.99 -0.42 -3.60
C LEU A 75 -16.07 -0.56 -5.12
N LYS A 76 -15.85 0.52 -5.86
CA LYS A 76 -15.79 0.51 -7.33
C LYS A 76 -14.65 -0.36 -7.87
N ALA A 77 -13.48 -0.30 -7.25
CA ALA A 77 -12.32 -1.07 -7.66
C ALA A 77 -12.46 -2.59 -7.40
N LYS A 78 -13.40 -3.03 -6.56
CA LYS A 78 -13.58 -4.44 -6.20
C LYS A 78 -13.70 -5.36 -7.41
N SER A 79 -14.46 -4.95 -8.44
CA SER A 79 -14.68 -5.76 -9.65
C SER A 79 -13.39 -6.07 -10.40
N VAL A 80 -12.42 -5.12 -10.42
CA VAL A 80 -11.10 -5.31 -11.03
C VAL A 80 -10.32 -6.39 -10.28
N PHE A 81 -10.26 -6.29 -8.94
CA PHE A 81 -9.55 -7.28 -8.13
C PHE A 81 -10.25 -8.64 -8.11
N ALA A 82 -11.58 -8.67 -8.21
CA ALA A 82 -12.32 -9.94 -8.31
C ALA A 82 -11.98 -10.70 -9.60
N LYS A 83 -11.83 -9.99 -10.71
CA LYS A 83 -11.37 -10.58 -11.98
C LYS A 83 -9.89 -10.96 -11.93
N LEU A 84 -9.04 -10.13 -11.32
CA LEU A 84 -7.62 -10.42 -11.11
C LEU A 84 -7.44 -11.74 -10.34
N TRP A 85 -8.08 -11.88 -9.19
CA TRP A 85 -7.93 -13.04 -8.31
C TRP A 85 -8.92 -14.18 -8.59
N GLN A 86 -9.82 -14.01 -9.56
CA GLN A 86 -10.86 -15.00 -9.92
C GLN A 86 -11.73 -15.42 -8.72
N THR A 87 -12.00 -14.48 -7.84
CA THR A 87 -12.89 -14.63 -6.68
C THR A 87 -13.47 -13.29 -6.25
N SER A 88 -14.73 -13.29 -5.81
CA SER A 88 -15.36 -12.13 -5.17
C SER A 88 -15.12 -12.05 -3.66
N LYS A 89 -14.52 -13.10 -3.06
CA LYS A 89 -14.24 -13.20 -1.62
C LYS A 89 -12.89 -12.55 -1.30
N LEU A 90 -12.91 -11.22 -1.18
CA LEU A 90 -11.72 -10.37 -1.04
C LEU A 90 -11.70 -9.64 0.29
N LEU A 91 -10.50 -9.42 0.81
CA LEU A 91 -10.26 -8.42 1.86
C LEU A 91 -9.53 -7.23 1.23
N THR A 92 -9.91 -6.03 1.64
CA THR A 92 -9.30 -4.78 1.16
C THR A 92 -8.34 -4.18 2.17
N SER A 93 -7.31 -3.46 1.72
CA SER A 93 -6.58 -2.53 2.57
C SER A 93 -7.45 -1.33 2.95
N ILE A 94 -7.19 -0.72 4.10
CA ILE A 94 -7.72 0.60 4.49
C ILE A 94 -6.53 1.54 4.46
N ASP A 95 -6.06 1.79 3.23
CA ASP A 95 -4.76 2.38 2.96
C ASP A 95 -4.85 3.90 2.73
N ALA A 96 -3.71 4.50 2.49
CA ALA A 96 -3.49 5.92 2.25
C ALA A 96 -4.15 6.43 0.95
N ILE A 97 -4.13 7.74 0.82
CA ILE A 97 -4.40 8.47 -0.42
C ILE A 97 -3.14 9.20 -0.87
N ALA A 98 -3.10 9.62 -2.12
CA ALA A 98 -2.11 10.59 -2.56
C ALA A 98 -2.81 11.85 -3.06
N ILE A 99 -2.42 13.00 -2.50
CA ILE A 99 -2.76 14.32 -3.03
C ILE A 99 -1.45 15.06 -3.22
N GLY A 100 -1.18 15.45 -4.47
CA GLY A 100 0.04 16.16 -4.85
C GLY A 100 -0.31 17.53 -5.41
N ARG A 101 0.24 18.58 -4.79
CA ARG A 101 0.14 19.95 -5.33
C ARG A 101 1.00 20.07 -6.59
N PRO A 102 0.58 20.88 -7.56
CA PRO A 102 1.42 21.20 -8.69
C PRO A 102 2.59 22.11 -8.26
N PRO A 103 3.81 21.88 -8.76
CA PRO A 103 4.96 22.74 -8.46
C PRO A 103 4.74 24.20 -8.86
N GLU A 104 3.89 24.42 -9.86
CA GLU A 104 3.54 25.72 -10.41
C GLU A 104 2.79 26.62 -9.40
N ASP A 105 2.23 26.04 -8.34
CA ASP A 105 1.60 26.78 -7.23
C ASP A 105 2.62 27.34 -6.22
N GLY A 106 3.91 27.39 -6.60
CA GLY A 106 4.98 27.97 -5.78
C GLY A 106 5.61 27.03 -4.76
N GLU A 107 5.26 25.76 -4.79
CA GLU A 107 5.81 24.73 -3.90
C GLU A 107 6.99 24.01 -4.57
N GLU A 108 8.16 24.64 -4.61
CA GLU A 108 9.39 24.02 -5.15
C GLU A 108 9.73 22.67 -4.53
N SER A 109 9.33 22.43 -3.29
CA SER A 109 9.49 21.13 -2.61
C SER A 109 8.81 19.98 -3.35
N PHE A 110 7.75 20.25 -4.10
CA PHE A 110 7.07 19.26 -4.94
C PHE A 110 7.81 19.00 -6.27
N ALA A 111 8.66 19.92 -6.70
CA ALA A 111 9.45 19.82 -7.92
C ALA A 111 10.89 19.33 -7.69
N GLU A 112 11.27 19.03 -6.46
CA GLU A 112 12.66 18.60 -6.17
C GLU A 112 13.08 17.43 -7.05
N PRO A 113 14.11 17.61 -7.91
CA PRO A 113 14.39 16.61 -8.92
C PRO A 113 15.16 15.52 -8.26
N ASN A 114 15.45 14.88 -7.58
CA ASN A 114 16.53 13.86 -7.48
C ASN A 114 16.73 13.04 -6.20
N LYS A 115 15.78 12.95 -5.32
CA LYS A 115 15.86 11.83 -4.38
C LYS A 115 14.96 10.71 -4.87
N SER A 116 15.50 9.85 -5.74
CA SER A 116 14.86 8.58 -6.06
C SER A 116 14.49 7.87 -4.76
N TRP A 117 13.25 7.45 -4.64
CA TRP A 117 12.82 6.58 -3.56
C TRP A 117 12.26 5.27 -4.10
N LEU A 118 12.80 4.82 -5.22
CA LEU A 118 12.52 3.49 -5.73
C LEU A 118 12.66 2.47 -4.60
N HIS A 119 11.64 1.69 -4.42
CA HIS A 119 11.52 0.72 -3.35
C HIS A 119 10.74 -0.50 -3.79
N VAL A 120 10.82 -1.54 -3.01
CA VAL A 120 9.96 -2.72 -3.13
C VAL A 120 9.25 -2.93 -1.80
N ASP A 121 7.95 -3.17 -1.86
CA ASP A 121 7.11 -3.34 -0.66
C ASP A 121 7.15 -4.75 -0.11
N GLN A 122 7.30 -5.73 -0.99
CA GLN A 122 7.40 -7.11 -0.56
C GLN A 122 8.79 -7.37 0.03
N ASN A 123 8.85 -7.93 1.22
CA ASN A 123 10.10 -8.27 1.86
C ASN A 123 10.63 -9.65 1.42
N ALA A 124 11.91 -9.88 1.65
CA ALA A 124 12.65 -11.07 1.20
C ALA A 124 12.11 -12.41 1.76
N SER A 125 11.35 -12.39 2.88
CA SER A 125 10.79 -13.61 3.46
C SER A 125 9.52 -14.11 2.76
N ARG A 126 8.88 -13.28 1.93
CA ARG A 126 7.67 -13.63 1.18
C ARG A 126 8.05 -14.34 -0.12
N VAL A 127 7.47 -15.51 -0.37
CA VAL A 127 7.72 -16.33 -1.57
C VAL A 127 6.54 -16.25 -2.53
N GLY A 128 6.80 -15.89 -3.77
CA GLY A 128 5.76 -15.69 -4.78
C GLY A 128 5.01 -14.36 -4.63
N LEU A 129 3.88 -14.23 -5.29
CA LEU A 129 3.06 -13.03 -5.31
C LEU A 129 2.14 -12.94 -4.08
N HIS A 130 2.38 -11.99 -3.20
CA HIS A 130 1.57 -11.80 -1.99
C HIS A 130 0.50 -10.71 -2.11
N ALA A 131 0.66 -9.78 -3.03
CA ALA A 131 -0.34 -8.76 -3.33
C ALA A 131 -0.14 -8.17 -4.73
N VAL A 132 -1.22 -7.71 -5.32
CA VAL A 132 -1.22 -6.70 -6.36
C VAL A 132 -1.82 -5.45 -5.73
N GLN A 133 -1.08 -4.36 -5.81
CA GLN A 133 -1.51 -3.06 -5.32
C GLN A 133 -2.12 -2.27 -6.46
N GLY A 134 -2.95 -1.29 -6.15
CA GLY A 134 -3.57 -0.42 -7.13
C GLY A 134 -3.60 1.03 -6.68
N GLY A 135 -3.54 1.93 -7.65
CA GLY A 135 -3.81 3.35 -7.48
C GLY A 135 -4.90 3.78 -8.45
N VAL A 136 -6.06 4.18 -7.93
CA VAL A 136 -7.15 4.72 -8.74
C VAL A 136 -6.93 6.22 -8.88
N TYR A 137 -6.74 6.68 -10.11
CA TYR A 137 -6.47 8.07 -10.45
C TYR A 137 -7.79 8.81 -10.69
N LEU A 138 -8.07 9.79 -9.83
CA LEU A 138 -9.26 10.63 -9.95
C LEU A 138 -9.03 11.79 -10.93
N GLU A 139 -7.78 12.11 -11.22
CA GLU A 139 -7.37 13.01 -12.30
C GLU A 139 -6.38 12.28 -13.19
N GLU A 140 -6.33 12.60 -14.48
CA GLU A 140 -5.38 11.98 -15.38
C GLU A 140 -3.93 12.28 -14.98
N ALA A 141 -3.03 11.40 -15.34
CA ALA A 141 -1.60 11.63 -15.20
C ALA A 141 -0.86 11.16 -16.46
N CYS A 142 -0.11 12.07 -17.05
CA CYS A 142 0.86 11.76 -18.11
C CYS A 142 2.23 11.44 -17.49
N GLU A 143 3.17 11.02 -18.33
CA GLU A 143 4.53 10.67 -17.91
C GLU A 143 5.26 11.81 -17.19
N ASP A 144 4.96 13.06 -17.50
CA ASP A 144 5.61 14.23 -16.91
C ASP A 144 4.89 14.78 -15.67
N ASP A 145 3.70 14.25 -15.35
CA ASP A 145 2.92 14.63 -14.18
C ASP A 145 3.37 13.86 -12.92
N TRP A 146 2.70 14.11 -11.80
CA TRP A 146 2.74 13.22 -10.65
C TRP A 146 2.20 11.85 -11.03
N THR A 147 3.03 10.83 -11.13
CA THR A 147 2.58 9.50 -11.51
C THR A 147 3.35 8.37 -10.81
N LEU A 148 2.99 7.12 -11.10
CA LEU A 148 3.76 5.94 -10.71
C LEU A 148 4.97 5.80 -11.63
N GLU A 149 6.16 5.63 -11.04
CA GLU A 149 7.38 5.24 -11.73
C GLU A 149 7.74 3.81 -11.35
N VAL A 150 8.12 2.99 -12.30
CA VAL A 150 8.46 1.59 -12.09
C VAL A 150 9.79 1.24 -12.76
N LEU A 151 10.48 0.20 -12.27
CA LEU A 151 11.48 -0.52 -13.06
C LEU A 151 10.78 -1.72 -13.71
N GLU A 152 10.39 -1.56 -14.96
CA GLU A 152 9.62 -2.56 -15.70
C GLU A 152 10.32 -3.92 -15.69
N GLY A 153 9.58 -4.99 -15.37
CA GLY A 153 10.08 -6.35 -15.30
C GLY A 153 10.89 -6.69 -14.04
N SER A 154 11.14 -5.73 -13.13
CA SER A 154 11.97 -5.98 -11.94
C SER A 154 11.42 -7.03 -10.98
N HIS A 155 10.11 -7.24 -10.98
CA HIS A 155 9.44 -8.29 -10.18
C HIS A 155 9.93 -9.70 -10.51
N CYS A 156 10.37 -9.95 -11.75
CA CYS A 156 10.93 -11.23 -12.17
C CYS A 156 12.27 -11.55 -11.51
N TYR A 157 13.00 -10.52 -11.06
CA TYR A 157 14.32 -10.64 -10.45
C TYR A 157 14.30 -10.44 -8.94
N PHE A 158 13.11 -10.38 -8.33
CA PHE A 158 12.93 -10.12 -6.90
C PHE A 158 13.66 -11.15 -6.01
N GLU A 159 13.51 -12.43 -6.29
CA GLU A 159 14.14 -13.49 -5.51
C GLU A 159 15.67 -13.48 -5.70
N GLU A 160 16.14 -13.40 -6.94
CA GLU A 160 17.57 -13.31 -7.28
C GLU A 160 18.23 -12.11 -6.61
N PHE A 161 17.54 -10.96 -6.60
CA PHE A 161 18.04 -9.75 -5.95
C PHE A 161 18.34 -9.96 -4.47
N PHE A 162 17.40 -10.49 -3.71
CA PHE A 162 17.56 -10.70 -2.28
C PHE A 162 18.44 -11.91 -1.93
N GLU A 163 18.51 -12.92 -2.79
CA GLU A 163 19.43 -14.04 -2.61
C GLU A 163 20.90 -13.60 -2.73
N GLY A 164 21.18 -12.70 -3.65
CA GLY A 164 22.51 -12.10 -3.83
C GLY A 164 22.87 -11.01 -2.82
N ARG A 165 21.92 -10.55 -1.99
CA ARG A 165 22.09 -9.38 -1.09
C ARG A 165 21.49 -9.63 0.30
N GLN A 166 22.23 -10.34 1.16
CA GLN A 166 21.74 -10.74 2.47
C GLN A 166 21.43 -9.54 3.40
N ASP A 167 22.19 -8.44 3.30
CA ASP A 167 21.91 -7.23 4.08
C ASP A 167 20.62 -6.55 3.62
N ALA A 168 20.40 -6.44 2.31
CA ALA A 168 19.14 -5.93 1.77
C ALA A 168 17.95 -6.80 2.21
N ALA A 169 18.11 -8.13 2.16
CA ALA A 169 17.09 -9.06 2.62
C ALA A 169 16.74 -8.81 4.10
N ARG A 170 17.74 -8.73 4.98
CA ARG A 170 17.57 -8.46 6.41
C ARG A 170 16.90 -7.08 6.64
N ILE A 171 17.31 -6.04 5.93
CA ILE A 171 16.72 -4.70 6.04
C ILE A 171 15.26 -4.73 5.62
N SER A 172 14.91 -5.44 4.55
CA SER A 172 13.54 -5.57 4.06
C SER A 172 12.60 -6.24 5.07
N GLU A 173 13.10 -7.19 5.86
CA GLU A 173 12.33 -7.89 6.89
C GLU A 173 12.05 -7.02 8.13
N LEU A 174 12.90 -6.05 8.41
CA LEU A 174 12.75 -5.13 9.54
C LEU A 174 11.87 -3.93 9.25
N ASN A 175 11.69 -3.58 7.98
CA ASN A 175 10.94 -2.40 7.55
C ASN A 175 9.63 -2.76 6.84
N ILE A 176 8.85 -1.75 6.47
CA ILE A 176 7.62 -1.93 5.68
C ILE A 176 7.89 -1.98 4.18
N PHE A 177 9.05 -1.49 3.74
CA PHE A 177 9.54 -1.54 2.36
C PHE A 177 11.07 -1.55 2.37
N TYR A 178 11.68 -1.95 1.26
CA TYR A 178 13.12 -1.82 1.04
C TYR A 178 13.40 -0.73 0.01
N LYS A 179 14.03 0.35 0.44
CA LYS A 179 14.47 1.44 -0.45
C LYS A 179 15.76 1.04 -1.16
N LEU A 180 15.76 1.12 -2.48
CA LEU A 180 16.91 0.77 -3.30
C LEU A 180 18.04 1.81 -3.17
N THR A 181 19.27 1.31 -3.14
CA THR A 181 20.49 2.09 -3.35
C THR A 181 20.74 2.29 -4.84
N GLU A 182 21.69 3.14 -5.20
CA GLU A 182 22.10 3.32 -6.60
C GLU A 182 22.66 2.02 -7.21
N ASP A 183 23.37 1.22 -6.43
CA ASP A 183 23.92 -0.07 -6.90
C ASP A 183 22.83 -1.13 -7.09
N ASP A 184 21.76 -1.06 -6.29
CA ASP A 184 20.59 -1.92 -6.52
C ASP A 184 19.88 -1.54 -7.83
N VAL A 185 19.76 -0.24 -8.12
CA VAL A 185 19.19 0.22 -9.40
C VAL A 185 20.06 -0.24 -10.57
N LYS A 186 21.40 -0.20 -10.45
CA LYS A 186 22.31 -0.74 -11.48
C LYS A 186 22.14 -2.24 -11.69
N PHE A 187 21.88 -3.01 -10.62
CA PHE A 187 21.59 -4.44 -10.75
C PHE A 187 20.40 -4.68 -11.67
N TYR A 188 19.28 -4.01 -11.41
CA TYR A 188 18.08 -4.14 -12.25
C TYR A 188 18.30 -3.61 -13.68
N GLY A 189 19.06 -2.51 -13.82
CA GLY A 189 19.47 -2.00 -15.14
C GLY A 189 20.30 -3.03 -15.94
N GLY A 190 21.22 -3.75 -15.27
CA GLY A 190 21.99 -4.85 -15.84
C GLY A 190 21.14 -6.05 -16.26
N LYS A 191 19.93 -6.19 -15.73
CA LYS A 191 18.91 -7.19 -16.13
C LYS A 191 18.00 -6.70 -17.27
N GLY A 192 18.20 -5.47 -17.75
CA GLY A 192 17.38 -4.88 -18.82
C GLY A 192 16.12 -4.17 -18.33
N CYS A 193 15.91 -4.06 -17.00
CA CYS A 193 14.77 -3.33 -16.44
C CYS A 193 14.90 -1.84 -16.75
N GLN A 194 13.86 -1.28 -17.38
CA GLN A 194 13.82 0.14 -17.73
C GLN A 194 12.93 0.92 -16.78
N LYS A 195 13.32 2.17 -16.53
CA LYS A 195 12.52 3.10 -15.74
C LYS A 195 11.40 3.67 -16.60
N ILE A 196 10.17 3.38 -16.24
CA ILE A 196 8.95 3.81 -16.93
C ILE A 196 8.12 4.66 -15.99
N ARG A 197 7.63 5.79 -16.48
CA ARG A 197 6.61 6.61 -15.80
C ARG A 197 5.26 6.30 -16.45
N VAL A 198 4.32 5.84 -15.64
CA VAL A 198 3.07 5.24 -16.13
C VAL A 198 2.02 6.31 -16.34
N SER A 199 1.54 6.48 -17.57
CA SER A 199 0.37 7.32 -17.85
C SER A 199 -0.91 6.59 -17.42
N VAL A 200 -1.77 7.27 -16.67
CA VAL A 200 -3.03 6.71 -16.18
C VAL A 200 -4.17 7.69 -16.50
N PRO A 201 -5.22 7.25 -17.20
CA PRO A 201 -6.37 8.10 -17.51
C PRO A 201 -7.18 8.39 -16.25
N LYS A 202 -7.94 9.51 -16.26
CA LYS A 202 -8.93 9.83 -15.23
C LYS A 202 -9.92 8.69 -15.06
N GLY A 203 -10.17 8.29 -13.81
CA GLY A 203 -11.03 7.15 -13.49
C GLY A 203 -10.40 5.79 -13.72
N GLY A 204 -9.15 5.72 -14.19
CA GLY A 204 -8.40 4.49 -14.35
C GLY A 204 -7.71 4.03 -13.06
N ILE A 205 -7.33 2.76 -13.03
CA ILE A 205 -6.48 2.17 -11.99
C ILE A 205 -5.20 1.64 -12.61
N VAL A 206 -4.05 2.01 -12.05
CA VAL A 206 -2.82 1.27 -12.28
C VAL A 206 -2.68 0.18 -11.23
N LEU A 207 -2.40 -1.04 -11.67
CA LEU A 207 -2.13 -2.19 -10.82
C LEU A 207 -0.65 -2.56 -10.93
N TRP A 208 -0.02 -2.95 -9.82
CA TRP A 208 1.37 -3.44 -9.84
C TRP A 208 1.59 -4.58 -8.84
N ASP A 209 2.46 -5.50 -9.23
CA ASP A 209 2.95 -6.60 -8.41
C ASP A 209 3.72 -6.06 -7.20
N SER A 210 3.46 -6.56 -6.00
CA SER A 210 4.13 -6.12 -4.76
C SER A 210 5.64 -6.35 -4.75
N ARG A 211 6.18 -7.13 -5.70
CA ARG A 211 7.61 -7.36 -5.92
C ARG A 211 8.24 -6.36 -6.91
N LEU A 212 7.41 -5.59 -7.62
CA LEU A 212 7.89 -4.61 -8.60
C LEU A 212 8.56 -3.43 -7.87
N VAL A 213 9.73 -3.03 -8.35
CA VAL A 213 10.39 -1.81 -7.89
C VAL A 213 9.63 -0.61 -8.44
N HIS A 214 9.19 0.26 -7.55
CA HIS A 214 8.35 1.41 -7.91
C HIS A 214 8.56 2.62 -6.99
N ALA A 215 8.01 3.75 -7.41
CA ALA A 215 7.95 4.98 -6.62
C ALA A 215 6.83 5.91 -7.12
N ASN A 216 6.44 6.87 -6.31
CA ASN A 216 5.72 8.05 -6.81
C ASN A 216 6.73 9.00 -7.43
N ALA A 217 6.61 9.28 -8.71
CA ALA A 217 7.45 10.24 -9.43
C ALA A 217 6.87 11.64 -9.34
N ARG A 218 7.74 12.62 -9.10
CA ARG A 218 7.38 14.05 -9.06
C ARG A 218 7.18 14.61 -10.46
N PRO A 219 6.38 15.69 -10.63
CA PRO A 219 6.21 16.34 -11.92
C PRO A 219 7.54 16.83 -12.49
N ARG A 220 7.68 16.77 -13.80
CA ARG A 220 8.78 17.39 -14.53
C ARG A 220 8.49 18.86 -14.78
N LYS A 221 9.54 19.64 -14.98
CA LYS A 221 9.41 21.02 -15.48
C LYS A 221 8.85 20.99 -16.90
N ASP A 222 8.14 22.04 -17.27
CA ASP A 222 7.57 22.23 -18.62
C ASP A 222 6.64 21.09 -19.08
N ARG A 223 5.96 20.45 -18.12
CA ARG A 223 4.99 19.39 -18.37
C ARG A 223 3.78 19.91 -19.16
N LYS A 224 3.09 18.98 -19.83
CA LYS A 224 1.94 19.30 -20.70
C LYS A 224 0.76 19.91 -19.92
N HIS A 225 0.56 19.55 -18.67
CA HIS A 225 -0.58 19.98 -17.85
C HIS A 225 -0.11 20.75 -16.59
N PRO A 226 0.43 21.98 -16.73
CA PRO A 226 0.79 22.79 -15.59
C PRO A 226 -0.45 23.10 -14.73
N GLY A 227 -0.26 23.15 -13.42
CA GLY A 227 -1.36 23.38 -12.47
C GLY A 227 -2.24 22.16 -12.17
N LEU A 228 -2.03 21.01 -12.84
CA LEU A 228 -2.79 19.81 -12.57
C LEU A 228 -2.37 19.18 -11.23
N TRP A 229 -3.34 19.01 -10.34
CA TRP A 229 -3.18 18.32 -9.06
C TRP A 229 -3.24 16.81 -9.25
N ARG A 230 -2.56 16.09 -8.36
CA ARG A 230 -2.70 14.65 -8.25
C ARG A 230 -3.74 14.29 -7.21
N TYR A 231 -4.68 13.38 -7.55
CA TYR A 231 -5.59 12.74 -6.62
C TYR A 231 -5.61 11.24 -6.91
N VAL A 232 -5.11 10.43 -5.98
CA VAL A 232 -5.06 8.97 -6.11
C VAL A 232 -5.54 8.30 -4.84
N VAL A 233 -6.36 7.27 -4.97
CA VAL A 233 -6.75 6.40 -3.87
C VAL A 233 -6.02 5.07 -4.01
N PHE A 234 -5.21 4.72 -3.00
CA PHE A 234 -4.55 3.42 -2.99
C PHE A 234 -5.50 2.32 -2.53
N VAL A 235 -5.53 1.24 -3.29
CA VAL A 235 -6.37 0.08 -3.04
C VAL A 235 -5.55 -1.17 -3.26
N SER A 236 -5.54 -2.06 -2.28
CA SER A 236 -5.07 -3.42 -2.46
C SER A 236 -6.15 -4.37 -1.98
N MET A 237 -6.43 -5.40 -2.77
CA MET A 237 -7.33 -6.47 -2.35
C MET A 237 -6.70 -7.82 -2.66
N THR A 238 -6.85 -8.74 -1.73
CA THR A 238 -6.35 -10.11 -1.85
C THR A 238 -7.38 -11.12 -1.38
N PRO A 239 -7.31 -12.38 -1.80
CA PRO A 239 -8.26 -13.42 -1.39
C PRO A 239 -8.42 -13.51 0.12
N ALA A 240 -9.66 -13.55 0.58
CA ALA A 240 -9.98 -13.50 2.01
C ALA A 240 -9.50 -14.75 2.77
N HIS A 241 -9.48 -15.93 2.11
CA HIS A 241 -9.03 -17.18 2.74
C HIS A 241 -7.51 -17.20 3.04
N TRP A 242 -6.74 -16.21 2.54
CA TRP A 242 -5.33 -16.07 2.90
C TRP A 242 -5.12 -15.52 4.30
N ALA A 243 -6.12 -14.84 4.87
CA ALA A 243 -6.01 -14.20 6.17
C ALA A 243 -5.93 -15.23 7.31
N SER A 244 -5.06 -14.95 8.26
CA SER A 244 -5.06 -15.62 9.55
C SER A 244 -6.09 -15.00 10.50
N GLU A 245 -6.43 -15.68 11.59
CA GLU A 245 -7.28 -15.09 12.63
C GLU A 245 -6.67 -13.81 13.23
N THR A 246 -5.33 -13.77 13.33
CA THR A 246 -4.62 -12.56 13.76
C THR A 246 -4.80 -11.40 12.77
N ASP A 247 -4.72 -11.67 11.47
CA ASP A 247 -4.95 -10.65 10.44
C ASP A 247 -6.40 -10.17 10.48
N MET A 248 -7.36 -11.09 10.60
CA MET A 248 -8.78 -10.77 10.73
C MET A 248 -9.07 -9.92 11.97
N ALA A 249 -8.43 -10.22 13.11
CA ALA A 249 -8.57 -9.42 14.32
C ALA A 249 -8.07 -7.98 14.11
N LYS A 250 -6.93 -7.80 13.46
CA LYS A 250 -6.37 -6.48 13.13
C LYS A 250 -7.28 -5.71 12.17
N LYS A 251 -7.87 -6.35 11.17
CA LYS A 251 -8.82 -5.73 10.26
C LYS A 251 -10.08 -5.24 10.98
N ARG A 252 -10.67 -6.09 11.84
CA ARG A 252 -11.80 -5.69 12.68
C ARG A 252 -11.45 -4.53 13.61
N TYR A 253 -10.26 -4.57 14.20
CA TYR A 253 -9.75 -3.47 15.01
C TYR A 253 -9.67 -2.17 14.19
N ALA A 254 -9.09 -2.23 12.99
CA ALA A 254 -8.94 -1.06 12.11
C ALA A 254 -10.30 -0.44 11.75
N TYR A 255 -11.26 -1.27 11.37
CA TYR A 255 -12.60 -0.80 11.04
C TYR A 255 -13.32 -0.19 12.25
N ASN A 256 -13.35 -0.89 13.40
CA ASN A 256 -14.08 -0.44 14.59
C ASN A 256 -13.49 0.82 15.23
N ASN A 257 -12.17 1.02 15.11
CA ASN A 257 -11.47 2.16 15.72
C ASN A 257 -11.11 3.25 14.70
N VAL A 258 -11.62 3.15 13.46
CA VAL A 258 -11.38 4.13 12.40
C VAL A 258 -9.89 4.39 12.17
N VAL A 259 -9.05 3.36 12.28
CA VAL A 259 -7.62 3.44 11.99
C VAL A 259 -7.29 2.76 10.66
N MET A 260 -6.18 3.15 10.07
CA MET A 260 -5.78 2.67 8.76
C MET A 260 -5.02 1.35 8.83
N THR A 261 -4.90 0.67 7.70
CA THR A 261 -4.00 -0.48 7.52
C THR A 261 -2.97 -0.15 6.45
N SER A 262 -1.85 -0.89 6.45
CA SER A 262 -0.96 -0.92 5.29
C SER A 262 -1.65 -1.57 4.07
N HIS A 263 -0.98 -1.54 2.91
CA HIS A 263 -1.44 -2.18 1.68
C HIS A 263 -1.61 -3.72 1.79
N TRP A 264 -1.11 -4.36 2.84
CA TRP A 264 -1.30 -5.80 3.08
C TRP A 264 -2.72 -6.11 3.53
N SER A 265 -3.55 -6.61 2.62
CA SER A 265 -5.01 -6.72 2.81
C SER A 265 -5.42 -7.94 3.62
N SER A 266 -4.73 -9.08 3.48
CA SER A 266 -5.08 -10.35 4.13
C SER A 266 -3.91 -11.07 4.82
N GLN A 267 -2.65 -10.72 4.53
CA GLN A 267 -1.49 -11.37 5.10
C GLN A 267 -0.49 -10.36 5.66
N GLY A 268 -0.19 -10.46 6.96
CA GLY A 268 0.73 -9.54 7.62
C GLY A 268 0.13 -8.14 7.76
N VAL A 269 -1.16 -8.06 8.02
CA VAL A 269 -1.87 -6.80 8.24
C VAL A 269 -1.20 -6.00 9.35
N LYS A 270 -0.86 -4.74 9.06
CA LYS A 270 -0.35 -3.76 10.02
C LYS A 270 -1.36 -2.62 10.12
N THR A 271 -1.67 -2.21 11.34
CA THR A 271 -2.54 -1.05 11.60
C THR A 271 -1.71 0.16 11.99
N HIS A 272 -2.13 1.32 11.56
CA HIS A 272 -1.55 2.60 11.99
C HIS A 272 -2.68 3.63 12.10
N GLY A 273 -2.59 4.48 13.11
CA GLY A 273 -3.53 5.58 13.33
C GLY A 273 -2.83 6.92 13.21
N SER A 274 -3.58 7.97 12.99
CA SER A 274 -3.05 9.31 13.10
C SER A 274 -2.90 9.66 14.59
N GLY A 275 -1.68 9.92 15.02
CA GLY A 275 -1.42 10.50 16.34
C GLY A 275 -1.81 11.98 16.44
N LEU A 276 -2.34 12.57 15.36
CA LEU A 276 -2.68 13.98 15.26
C LEU A 276 -4.19 14.14 15.34
N SER A 277 -4.65 15.01 16.22
CA SER A 277 -6.05 15.44 16.28
C SER A 277 -6.17 16.77 15.53
N ILE A 278 -6.90 16.75 14.42
CA ILE A 278 -7.29 17.95 13.67
C ILE A 278 -8.80 17.94 13.44
N SER A 279 -9.37 19.11 13.20
CA SER A 279 -10.73 19.23 12.67
C SER A 279 -10.85 18.46 11.35
N GLY A 280 -12.00 17.85 11.06
CA GLY A 280 -12.25 17.12 9.82
C GLY A 280 -11.71 15.69 9.74
N LEU A 281 -11.07 15.15 10.81
CA LEU A 281 -10.71 13.73 10.85
C LEU A 281 -11.95 12.83 10.81
N PRO A 282 -11.95 11.76 9.99
CA PRO A 282 -12.94 10.71 10.13
C PRO A 282 -12.90 10.11 11.54
N THR A 283 -13.95 10.32 12.32
CA THR A 283 -14.11 9.79 13.68
C THR A 283 -15.09 8.62 13.73
N LYS A 284 -15.80 8.38 12.64
CA LYS A 284 -16.75 7.29 12.47
C LYS A 284 -16.69 6.73 11.06
N ILE A 285 -17.11 5.51 10.94
CA ILE A 285 -17.24 4.83 9.63
C ILE A 285 -18.31 5.56 8.80
N PRO A 286 -18.04 5.95 7.54
CA PRO A 286 -19.02 6.59 6.68
C PRO A 286 -20.12 5.61 6.31
N GLU A 287 -21.31 6.12 5.98
CA GLU A 287 -22.50 5.31 5.71
C GLU A 287 -22.25 4.27 4.59
N ILE A 288 -21.59 4.68 3.51
CA ILE A 288 -21.25 3.78 2.39
C ILE A 288 -20.43 2.57 2.84
N ALA A 289 -19.63 2.69 3.89
CA ALA A 289 -18.83 1.59 4.42
C ALA A 289 -19.59 0.69 5.40
N THR A 290 -20.86 0.97 5.71
CA THR A 290 -21.69 0.14 6.59
C THR A 290 -22.47 -0.96 5.86
N THR A 291 -22.41 -1.01 4.53
CA THR A 291 -23.05 -2.05 3.70
C THR A 291 -22.44 -3.42 3.98
N ASN A 292 -23.17 -4.50 3.67
CA ASN A 292 -22.64 -5.86 3.83
C ASN A 292 -21.36 -6.07 3.01
N GLU A 293 -21.34 -5.59 1.78
CA GLU A 293 -20.17 -5.69 0.90
C GLU A 293 -18.94 -5.00 1.51
N ALA A 294 -19.10 -3.78 2.02
CA ALA A 294 -18.00 -3.06 2.66
C ALA A 294 -17.52 -3.77 3.93
N LYS A 295 -18.44 -4.34 4.72
CA LYS A 295 -18.12 -5.12 5.93
C LYS A 295 -17.38 -6.42 5.59
N GLU A 296 -17.76 -7.12 4.52
CA GLU A 296 -17.04 -8.28 4.02
C GLU A 296 -15.61 -7.90 3.63
N LEU A 297 -15.44 -6.86 2.81
CA LEU A 297 -14.13 -6.34 2.40
C LEU A 297 -13.28 -5.91 3.60
N ALA A 298 -13.88 -5.32 4.61
CA ALA A 298 -13.20 -4.92 5.84
C ALA A 298 -12.88 -6.09 6.78
N GLY A 299 -13.40 -7.30 6.53
CA GLY A 299 -13.24 -8.46 7.40
C GLY A 299 -14.14 -8.45 8.64
N MET A 300 -15.19 -7.62 8.66
CA MET A 300 -16.19 -7.57 9.71
C MET A 300 -17.20 -8.71 9.60
N VAL A 301 -17.55 -9.06 8.37
CA VAL A 301 -18.40 -10.21 8.02
C VAL A 301 -17.49 -11.24 7.35
N ARG A 302 -17.62 -12.50 7.74
CA ARG A 302 -16.83 -13.59 7.15
C ARG A 302 -17.50 -14.10 5.89
N TYR A 303 -16.69 -14.44 4.91
CA TYR A 303 -17.13 -15.20 3.74
C TYR A 303 -17.35 -16.66 4.10
N ASP A 304 -18.32 -17.27 3.45
CA ASP A 304 -18.47 -18.73 3.41
C ASP A 304 -17.51 -19.28 2.34
N PHE A 305 -16.53 -20.06 2.76
CA PHE A 305 -15.54 -20.66 1.86
C PHE A 305 -15.98 -22.04 1.33
N GLU A 306 -17.13 -22.55 1.79
CA GLU A 306 -17.69 -23.86 1.42
C GLU A 306 -18.93 -23.73 0.51
N ASP A 307 -19.29 -22.52 0.06
CA ASP A 307 -20.45 -22.22 -0.78
C ASP A 307 -20.34 -22.70 -2.24
N GLY A 308 -19.27 -23.44 -2.58
CA GLY A 308 -18.99 -23.95 -3.92
C GLY A 308 -18.45 -22.92 -4.93
N LYS A 309 -18.33 -21.64 -4.54
CA LYS A 309 -17.73 -20.60 -5.38
C LYS A 309 -16.23 -20.54 -5.19
N SER A 310 -15.52 -19.99 -6.18
CA SER A 310 -14.07 -19.83 -6.12
C SER A 310 -13.64 -19.01 -4.89
N ASN A 311 -12.63 -19.50 -4.19
CA ASN A 311 -11.95 -18.77 -3.13
C ASN A 311 -10.70 -18.02 -3.64
N GLY A 312 -10.38 -18.16 -4.94
CA GLY A 312 -9.18 -17.61 -5.56
C GLY A 312 -7.98 -18.54 -5.50
N PRO A 313 -6.78 -18.05 -5.88
CA PRO A 313 -5.56 -18.85 -5.92
C PRO A 313 -5.11 -19.29 -4.52
N GLN A 314 -4.27 -20.31 -4.48
CA GLN A 314 -3.67 -20.78 -3.23
C GLN A 314 -2.89 -19.67 -2.52
N LYS A 315 -2.88 -19.73 -1.20
CA LYS A 315 -2.13 -18.81 -0.34
C LYS A 315 -0.64 -18.92 -0.62
N PRO A 316 0.05 -17.80 -0.93
CA PRO A 316 1.50 -17.80 -1.07
C PRO A 316 2.18 -18.09 0.27
N THR A 317 3.44 -18.51 0.21
CA THR A 317 4.20 -19.01 1.37
C THR A 317 5.23 -18.00 1.86
N TRP A 318 5.83 -18.31 3.00
CA TRP A 318 6.91 -17.54 3.59
C TRP A 318 8.15 -18.44 3.68
N LYS A 319 9.35 -17.87 3.46
CA LYS A 319 10.60 -18.56 3.76
C LYS A 319 10.61 -18.91 5.25
N ALA A 320 11.06 -20.11 5.58
CA ALA A 320 11.26 -20.50 6.97
C ALA A 320 12.23 -19.50 7.63
N SER A 321 11.83 -18.94 8.78
CA SER A 321 12.70 -18.04 9.53
C SER A 321 13.99 -18.77 9.90
N LYS A 322 15.13 -18.37 9.34
CA LYS A 322 16.45 -18.86 9.75
C LYS A 322 16.78 -18.47 11.19
N ASN A 323 16.01 -17.57 11.79
CA ASN A 323 16.15 -17.03 13.14
C ASN A 323 14.96 -17.39 14.04
N ALA A 324 14.34 -18.54 13.86
CA ALA A 324 13.67 -19.14 15.00
C ALA A 324 14.79 -19.45 16.00
N ILE A 325 15.11 -18.47 16.86
CA ILE A 325 15.88 -18.73 18.08
C ILE A 325 15.05 -19.78 18.80
N THR A 326 15.44 -21.04 18.65
CA THR A 326 14.94 -22.12 19.48
C THR A 326 15.44 -21.73 20.89
N PHE A 327 14.56 -21.07 21.64
CA PHE A 327 14.82 -20.86 23.06
C PHE A 327 14.91 -22.23 23.70
N THR A 328 16.09 -22.79 23.68
CA THR A 328 16.37 -23.98 24.53
C THR A 328 16.19 -23.53 25.98
N ARG A 329 15.78 -24.44 26.85
CA ARG A 329 15.67 -24.15 28.29
C ARG A 329 16.90 -23.41 28.82
N ALA A 330 18.10 -23.73 28.32
CA ALA A 330 19.34 -23.04 28.65
C ALA A 330 19.32 -21.53 28.27
N ASN A 331 18.81 -21.16 27.10
CA ASN A 331 18.73 -19.77 26.70
C ASN A 331 17.71 -18.98 27.54
N VAL A 332 16.62 -19.61 27.97
CA VAL A 332 15.62 -18.98 28.85
C VAL A 332 16.27 -18.69 30.22
N TYR A 333 17.03 -19.63 30.78
CA TYR A 333 17.73 -19.39 32.04
C TYR A 333 18.78 -18.26 31.93
N THR A 334 19.52 -18.20 30.83
CA THR A 334 20.50 -17.13 30.61
C THR A 334 19.83 -15.75 30.52
N VAL A 335 18.72 -15.64 29.77
CA VAL A 335 17.98 -14.37 29.66
C VAL A 335 17.36 -13.98 31.01
N CYS A 336 16.75 -14.90 31.72
CA CYS A 336 16.23 -14.64 33.06
C CYS A 336 17.34 -14.21 34.06
N PHE A 337 18.52 -14.85 33.99
CA PHE A 337 19.66 -14.50 34.86
C PHE A 337 20.16 -13.08 34.57
N VAL A 338 20.29 -12.67 33.27
CA VAL A 338 20.72 -11.33 32.90
C VAL A 338 19.66 -10.29 33.31
N LEU A 339 18.39 -10.58 33.13
CA LEU A 339 17.31 -9.68 33.59
C LEU A 339 17.29 -9.50 35.12
N CYS A 340 17.53 -10.58 35.89
CA CYS A 340 17.64 -10.51 37.35
C CYS A 340 18.85 -9.65 37.77
N GLN A 341 20.01 -9.78 37.11
CA GLN A 341 21.19 -8.95 37.39
C GLN A 341 20.94 -7.47 37.11
N VAL A 342 20.29 -7.15 35.98
CA VAL A 342 19.91 -5.78 35.63
C VAL A 342 18.94 -5.19 36.66
N LEU A 343 17.95 -6.00 37.10
CA LEU A 343 16.99 -5.57 38.10
C LEU A 343 17.64 -5.29 39.47
N ILE A 344 18.60 -6.13 39.88
CA ILE A 344 19.37 -5.95 41.13
C ILE A 344 20.17 -4.64 41.06
N VAL A 345 20.82 -4.34 39.94
CA VAL A 345 21.58 -3.11 39.74
C VAL A 345 20.66 -1.88 39.79
N ILE A 346 19.49 -1.95 39.15
CA ILE A 346 18.50 -0.86 39.16
C ILE A 346 17.98 -0.63 40.59
N VAL A 347 17.64 -1.68 41.30
CA VAL A 347 17.18 -1.59 42.69
C VAL A 347 18.26 -1.02 43.61
N ALA A 348 19.50 -1.49 43.50
CA ALA A 348 20.63 -0.99 44.24
C ALA A 348 20.88 0.52 43.99
N TYR A 349 20.76 0.94 42.73
CA TYR A 349 20.88 2.34 42.30
C TYR A 349 19.73 3.22 42.86
N LEU A 350 18.47 2.72 42.79
CA LEU A 350 17.30 3.44 43.31
C LEU A 350 17.27 3.61 44.83
N PHE A 351 17.89 2.68 45.54
CA PHE A 351 17.94 2.72 47.00
C PHE A 351 19.28 3.21 47.57
N ASN A 352 20.18 3.76 46.73
CA ASN A 352 21.51 4.24 47.15
C ASN A 352 22.29 3.21 48.00
N LEU A 353 22.27 1.95 47.60
CA LEU A 353 22.92 0.84 48.32
C LEU A 353 24.42 0.64 47.94
N PHE A 354 25.01 1.62 47.23
CA PHE A 354 26.45 1.71 46.94
C PHE A 354 26.97 3.11 47.25
#